data_f77c068a05cea8a5db55e59f53a1a7ac
#
_entry.id   f77c068a05cea8a5db55e59f53a1a7ac
#
_cell.length_a   1.000
_cell.length_b   1.000
_cell.length_c   1.000
_cell.angle_alpha   90.00
_cell.angle_beta   90.00
_cell.angle_gamma   90.00
#
_symmetry.space_group_name_H-M   'P 1'
#
loop_
_entity.id
_entity.type
_entity.pdbx_description
1 polymer ?
#
loop_
_entity_poly.entity_id
_entity_poly.type
_entity_poly.pdbx_seq_one_letter_code
_entity_poly.pdbx_strand_id
1 'polypeptide(L)'
;MTEKREIYSLEDIKFLVDKFYQKVKENELLGPVFTTVIQNKWPQHLEKMYRFWETVLLEKQTYKGGPFPPHAKLPVHQQHFDTWLDIWKQTINEHFKGAIAEEAKWRANKMAEMFISKIA
;
A
#
# COMPACT_ATOMS: atom_id res chain seq x y z
N MET A 1 19.23 1.19 -16.27
CA MET A 1 18.93 0.33 -15.11
C MET A 1 18.75 1.21 -13.88
N THR A 2 17.62 1.07 -13.21
CA THR A 2 17.38 1.83 -11.99
C THR A 2 18.10 1.15 -10.84
N GLU A 3 18.98 1.87 -10.17
CA GLU A 3 19.68 1.36 -9.01
C GLU A 3 18.72 1.33 -7.82
N LYS A 4 18.66 0.19 -7.12
CA LYS A 4 17.81 0.03 -5.95
C LYS A 4 18.45 0.73 -4.75
N ARG A 5 17.61 1.38 -3.95
CA ARG A 5 18.06 2.10 -2.76
C ARG A 5 17.24 1.68 -1.56
N GLU A 6 17.72 2.05 -0.37
CA GLU A 6 16.99 1.79 0.86
C GLU A 6 15.95 2.88 1.11
N ILE A 7 14.93 2.55 1.90
CA ILE A 7 13.90 3.50 2.27
C ILE A 7 14.37 4.25 3.52
N TYR A 8 14.58 5.57 3.39
CA TYR A 8 15.08 6.37 4.51
C TYR A 8 14.13 7.48 4.94
N SER A 9 13.28 7.99 4.03
CA SER A 9 12.59 9.24 4.26
C SER A 9 11.17 9.19 3.74
N LEU A 10 10.40 10.21 4.09
CA LEU A 10 9.05 10.40 3.56
C LEU A 10 9.05 10.47 2.03
N GLU A 11 10.10 11.05 1.43
CA GLU A 11 10.20 11.13 -0.02
C GLU A 11 10.22 9.74 -0.65
N ASP A 12 10.95 8.81 -0.04
CA ASP A 12 10.99 7.42 -0.50
C ASP A 12 9.63 6.75 -0.34
N ILE A 13 8.95 7.00 0.77
CA ILE A 13 7.60 6.49 1.02
C ILE A 13 6.63 7.00 -0.05
N LYS A 14 6.67 8.30 -0.36
CA LYS A 14 5.81 8.89 -1.38
C LYS A 14 6.07 8.27 -2.75
N PHE A 15 7.33 8.08 -3.10
CA PHE A 15 7.69 7.46 -4.36
C PHE A 15 7.12 6.04 -4.45
N LEU A 16 7.31 5.25 -3.40
CA LEU A 16 6.82 3.87 -3.34
C LEU A 16 5.30 3.82 -3.46
N VAL A 17 4.59 4.61 -2.67
CA VAL A 17 3.13 4.62 -2.66
C VAL A 17 2.57 5.08 -4.00
N ASP A 18 3.16 6.12 -4.60
CA ASP A 18 2.72 6.64 -5.89
C ASP A 18 2.90 5.60 -7.00
N LYS A 19 4.05 4.93 -7.04
CA LYS A 19 4.30 3.89 -8.04
C LYS A 19 3.36 2.70 -7.84
N PHE A 20 3.12 2.33 -6.60
CA PHE A 20 2.19 1.25 -6.27
C PHE A 20 0.78 1.56 -6.78
N TYR A 21 0.24 2.73 -6.44
CA TYR A 21 -1.13 3.08 -6.86
C TYR A 21 -1.25 3.33 -8.35
N GLN A 22 -0.19 3.75 -9.00
CA GLN A 22 -0.18 3.84 -10.46
C GLN A 22 -0.45 2.46 -11.07
N LYS A 23 0.20 1.42 -10.55
CA LYS A 23 -0.02 0.05 -10.99
C LYS A 23 -1.41 -0.46 -10.60
N VAL A 24 -1.88 -0.11 -9.41
CA VAL A 24 -3.22 -0.50 -8.94
C VAL A 24 -4.29 0.06 -9.87
N LYS A 25 -4.19 1.33 -10.26
CA LYS A 25 -5.16 1.95 -11.16
C LYS A 25 -5.21 1.26 -12.52
N GLU A 26 -4.07 0.77 -12.99
CA GLU A 26 -3.96 0.10 -14.28
C GLU A 26 -4.32 -1.38 -14.21
N ASN A 27 -4.45 -1.95 -13.01
CA ASN A 27 -4.76 -3.36 -12.82
C ASN A 27 -6.23 -3.62 -13.10
N GLU A 28 -6.52 -4.66 -13.89
CA GLU A 28 -7.89 -4.98 -14.30
C GLU A 28 -8.79 -5.37 -13.14
N LEU A 29 -8.24 -6.01 -12.11
CA LEU A 29 -9.01 -6.44 -10.94
C LEU A 29 -9.19 -5.32 -9.92
N LEU A 30 -8.10 -4.62 -9.58
CA LEU A 30 -8.10 -3.62 -8.51
C LEU A 30 -8.52 -2.23 -8.97
N GLY A 31 -8.18 -1.86 -10.21
CA GLY A 31 -8.45 -0.53 -10.72
C GLY A 31 -9.90 -0.11 -10.59
N PRO A 32 -10.86 -0.92 -11.07
CA PRO A 32 -12.27 -0.55 -10.96
C PRO A 32 -12.74 -0.39 -9.51
N VAL A 33 -12.28 -1.26 -8.60
CA VAL A 33 -12.66 -1.17 -7.19
C VAL A 33 -12.17 0.13 -6.57
N PHE A 34 -10.89 0.43 -6.74
CA PHE A 34 -10.30 1.64 -6.14
C PHE A 34 -10.86 2.91 -6.77
N THR A 35 -11.04 2.91 -8.10
CA THR A 35 -11.58 4.08 -8.80
C THR A 35 -13.00 4.38 -8.34
N THR A 36 -13.84 3.35 -8.18
CA THR A 36 -15.21 3.51 -7.74
C THR A 36 -15.30 4.05 -6.31
N VAL A 37 -14.44 3.56 -5.41
CA VAL A 37 -14.49 3.94 -4.00
C VAL A 37 -13.84 5.31 -3.77
N ILE A 38 -12.70 5.57 -4.38
CA ILE A 38 -11.93 6.79 -4.12
C ILE A 38 -12.45 7.98 -4.94
N GLN A 39 -12.86 7.72 -6.18
CA GLN A 39 -13.39 8.73 -7.08
C GLN A 39 -12.41 9.87 -7.31
N ASN A 40 -12.78 11.11 -6.98
CA ASN A 40 -11.91 12.28 -7.15
C ASN A 40 -11.12 12.62 -5.89
N LYS A 41 -11.08 11.72 -4.91
CA LYS A 41 -10.40 11.96 -3.62
C LYS A 41 -9.02 11.32 -3.56
N TRP A 42 -8.41 11.07 -4.72
CA TRP A 42 -7.08 10.47 -4.78
C TRP A 42 -6.01 11.26 -4.01
N PRO A 43 -5.94 12.61 -4.11
CA PRO A 43 -4.93 13.33 -3.35
C PRO A 43 -5.03 13.11 -1.85
N GLN A 44 -6.25 13.11 -1.31
CA GLN A 44 -6.48 12.90 0.12
C GLN A 44 -6.12 11.46 0.52
N HIS A 45 -6.48 10.48 -0.33
CA HIS A 45 -6.17 9.08 -0.07
C HIS A 45 -4.66 8.84 -0.07
N LEU A 46 -3.96 9.37 -1.07
CA LEU A 46 -2.50 9.22 -1.15
C LEU A 46 -1.81 9.83 0.07
N GLU A 47 -2.25 11.02 0.50
CA GLU A 47 -1.68 11.66 1.68
C GLU A 47 -1.84 10.78 2.92
N LYS A 48 -3.00 10.17 3.09
CA LYS A 48 -3.23 9.25 4.21
C LYS A 48 -2.31 8.05 4.14
N MET A 49 -2.08 7.51 2.95
CA MET A 49 -1.22 6.35 2.77
C MET A 49 0.25 6.69 3.00
N TYR A 50 0.68 7.89 2.59
CA TYR A 50 2.04 8.35 2.90
C TYR A 50 2.26 8.38 4.41
N ARG A 51 1.32 8.96 5.15
CA ARG A 51 1.44 9.07 6.60
C ARG A 51 1.34 7.72 7.29
N PHE A 52 0.47 6.84 6.79
CA PHE A 52 0.36 5.49 7.32
C PHE A 52 1.70 4.74 7.23
N TRP A 53 2.28 4.71 6.03
CA TRP A 53 3.53 3.99 5.83
C TRP A 53 4.72 4.67 6.52
N GLU A 54 4.71 5.98 6.60
CA GLU A 54 5.72 6.71 7.37
C GLU A 54 5.67 6.30 8.85
N THR A 55 4.48 6.21 9.38
CA THR A 55 4.28 5.80 10.77
C THR A 55 4.77 4.36 11.00
N VAL A 56 4.40 3.46 10.10
CA VAL A 56 4.72 2.04 10.24
C VAL A 56 6.21 1.77 10.03
N LEU A 57 6.83 2.40 9.03
CA LEU A 57 8.19 2.05 8.62
C LEU A 57 9.26 2.95 9.20
N LEU A 58 8.96 4.23 9.45
CA LEU A 58 9.94 5.21 9.91
C LEU A 58 9.70 5.65 11.34
N GLU A 59 8.75 5.03 12.03
CA GLU A 59 8.41 5.32 13.43
C GLU A 59 8.00 6.77 13.67
N LYS A 60 7.40 7.43 12.65
CA LYS A 60 6.86 8.79 12.78
C LYS A 60 5.35 8.69 13.03
N GLN A 61 4.88 9.29 14.12
CA GLN A 61 3.46 9.18 14.49
C GLN A 61 2.63 10.24 13.77
N THR A 62 2.49 10.11 12.46
CA THR A 62 1.77 11.08 11.62
C THR A 62 0.44 10.57 11.09
N TYR A 63 0.12 9.28 11.34
CA TYR A 63 -1.17 8.69 10.95
C TYR A 63 -1.96 8.31 12.20
N LYS A 64 -3.24 8.68 12.22
CA LYS A 64 -4.14 8.34 13.32
C LYS A 64 -5.28 7.48 12.79
N GLY A 65 -5.70 6.49 13.58
CA GLY A 65 -6.77 5.58 13.22
C GLY A 65 -6.22 4.27 12.66
N GLY A 66 -7.11 3.42 12.18
CA GLY A 66 -6.75 2.13 11.60
C GLY A 66 -7.10 2.07 10.13
N PRO A 67 -6.37 1.27 9.34
CA PRO A 67 -6.71 1.13 7.92
C PRO A 67 -7.91 0.21 7.65
N PHE A 68 -8.27 -0.66 8.60
CA PHE A 68 -9.31 -1.66 8.37
C PHE A 68 -10.70 -1.05 8.15
N PRO A 69 -11.20 -0.08 8.97
CA PRO A 69 -12.57 0.41 8.79
C PRO A 69 -12.90 0.88 7.38
N PRO A 70 -12.03 1.64 6.68
CA PRO A 70 -12.29 1.96 5.28
C PRO A 70 -12.32 0.73 4.38
N HIS A 71 -11.46 -0.24 4.63
CA HIS A 71 -11.36 -1.46 3.81
C HIS A 71 -12.53 -2.40 4.03
N ALA A 72 -13.16 -2.38 5.19
CA ALA A 72 -14.28 -3.27 5.51
C ALA A 72 -15.48 -3.07 4.59
N LYS A 73 -15.59 -1.89 3.96
CA LYS A 73 -16.70 -1.55 3.07
C LYS A 73 -16.40 -1.83 1.60
N LEU A 74 -15.20 -2.31 1.28
CA LEU A 74 -14.84 -2.58 -0.10
C LEU A 74 -15.40 -3.93 -0.54
N PRO A 75 -15.88 -4.05 -1.80
CA PRO A 75 -16.32 -5.34 -2.34
C PRO A 75 -15.12 -6.16 -2.79
N VAL A 76 -14.33 -6.65 -1.82
CA VAL A 76 -13.09 -7.35 -2.11
C VAL A 76 -13.10 -8.77 -1.55
N HIS A 77 -12.39 -9.64 -2.23
CA HIS A 77 -12.22 -11.05 -1.89
C HIS A 77 -10.74 -11.36 -1.78
N GLN A 78 -10.41 -12.61 -1.44
CA GLN A 78 -9.02 -13.00 -1.26
C GLN A 78 -8.15 -12.68 -2.48
N GLN A 79 -8.67 -12.91 -3.69
CA GLN A 79 -7.91 -12.63 -4.91
C GLN A 79 -7.52 -11.15 -5.04
N HIS A 80 -8.33 -10.25 -4.51
CA HIS A 80 -7.99 -8.82 -4.51
C HIS A 80 -6.79 -8.55 -3.60
N PHE A 81 -6.75 -9.18 -2.44
CA PHE A 81 -5.63 -9.02 -1.51
C PHE A 81 -4.36 -9.66 -2.05
N ASP A 82 -4.48 -10.84 -2.68
CA ASP A 82 -3.34 -11.50 -3.31
C ASP A 82 -2.73 -10.63 -4.40
N THR A 83 -3.57 -10.03 -5.25
CA THR A 83 -3.13 -9.14 -6.32
C THR A 83 -2.49 -7.87 -5.73
N TRP A 84 -3.12 -7.30 -4.69
CA TRP A 84 -2.61 -6.12 -3.99
C TRP A 84 -1.20 -6.38 -3.42
N LEU A 85 -1.02 -7.53 -2.77
CA LEU A 85 0.29 -7.92 -2.22
C LEU A 85 1.33 -8.11 -3.32
N ASP A 86 0.95 -8.77 -4.41
CA ASP A 86 1.88 -8.99 -5.52
C ASP A 86 2.38 -7.67 -6.11
N ILE A 87 1.48 -6.72 -6.31
CA ILE A 87 1.83 -5.41 -6.85
C ILE A 87 2.73 -4.65 -5.87
N TRP A 88 2.41 -4.71 -4.58
CA TRP A 88 3.20 -4.05 -3.53
C TRP A 88 4.62 -4.60 -3.50
N LYS A 89 4.75 -5.93 -3.44
CA LYS A 89 6.06 -6.59 -3.41
C LYS A 89 6.85 -6.31 -4.68
N GLN A 90 6.19 -6.37 -5.82
CA GLN A 90 6.82 -6.09 -7.11
C GLN A 90 7.36 -4.65 -7.15
N THR A 91 6.57 -3.70 -6.71
CA THR A 91 6.96 -2.29 -6.70
C THR A 91 8.17 -2.06 -5.79
N ILE A 92 8.15 -2.67 -4.60
CA ILE A 92 9.28 -2.57 -3.68
C ILE A 92 10.54 -3.18 -4.31
N ASN A 93 10.40 -4.38 -4.86
CA ASN A 93 11.55 -5.08 -5.44
C ASN A 93 12.15 -4.36 -6.65
N GLU A 94 11.35 -3.59 -7.37
CA GLU A 94 11.84 -2.83 -8.53
C GLU A 94 12.69 -1.63 -8.11
N HIS A 95 12.42 -1.04 -6.96
CA HIS A 95 12.99 0.27 -6.60
C HIS A 95 13.78 0.28 -5.30
N PHE A 96 13.55 -0.67 -4.41
CA PHE A 96 14.11 -0.63 -3.06
C PHE A 96 14.74 -1.96 -2.64
N LYS A 97 15.61 -1.87 -1.62
CA LYS A 97 16.26 -3.02 -0.99
C LYS A 97 16.48 -2.69 0.49
N GLY A 98 16.94 -3.67 1.25
CA GLY A 98 17.34 -3.47 2.64
C GLY A 98 16.26 -3.83 3.63
N ALA A 99 16.56 -3.61 4.92
CA ALA A 99 15.73 -4.07 6.02
C ALA A 99 14.34 -3.45 6.02
N ILE A 100 14.24 -2.16 5.74
CA ILE A 100 12.93 -1.47 5.75
C ILE A 100 12.08 -1.91 4.58
N ALA A 101 12.71 -2.16 3.41
CA ALA A 101 11.99 -2.70 2.25
C ALA A 101 11.40 -4.08 2.58
N GLU A 102 12.17 -4.94 3.25
CA GLU A 102 11.67 -6.25 3.68
C GLU A 102 10.57 -6.12 4.71
N GLU A 103 10.70 -5.18 5.64
CA GLU A 103 9.65 -4.92 6.62
C GLU A 103 8.37 -4.41 5.96
N ALA A 104 8.48 -3.58 4.94
CA ALA A 104 7.30 -3.08 4.21
C ALA A 104 6.53 -4.24 3.58
N LYS A 105 7.23 -5.21 3.01
CA LYS A 105 6.59 -6.41 2.46
C LYS A 105 5.95 -7.25 3.56
N TRP A 106 6.64 -7.46 4.67
CA TRP A 106 6.14 -8.24 5.78
C TRP A 106 4.89 -7.60 6.41
N ARG A 107 4.94 -6.29 6.64
CA ARG A 107 3.80 -5.56 7.22
C ARG A 107 2.56 -5.63 6.33
N ALA A 108 2.74 -5.47 5.02
CA ALA A 108 1.63 -5.57 4.08
C ALA A 108 1.02 -6.96 4.08
N ASN A 109 1.87 -8.00 4.18
CA ASN A 109 1.40 -9.38 4.23
C ASN A 109 0.55 -9.62 5.49
N LYS A 110 1.00 -9.13 6.63
CA LYS A 110 0.25 -9.25 7.89
C LYS A 110 -1.07 -8.49 7.86
N MET A 111 -1.07 -7.31 7.26
CA MET A 111 -2.30 -6.54 7.09
C MET A 111 -3.31 -7.27 6.22
N ALA A 112 -2.87 -7.85 5.12
CA ALA A 112 -3.75 -8.60 4.23
C ALA A 112 -4.34 -9.82 4.95
N GLU A 113 -3.54 -10.56 5.72
CA GLU A 113 -4.01 -11.68 6.51
C GLU A 113 -5.10 -11.25 7.48
N MET A 114 -4.90 -10.11 8.16
CA MET A 114 -5.85 -9.58 9.11
C MET A 114 -7.15 -9.18 8.42
N PHE A 115 -7.07 -8.48 7.29
CA PHE A 115 -8.25 -8.03 6.57
C PHE A 115 -9.06 -9.21 6.05
N ILE A 116 -8.40 -10.21 5.47
CA ILE A 116 -9.07 -11.41 4.96
C ILE A 116 -9.81 -12.12 6.10
N SER A 117 -9.17 -12.27 7.26
CA SER A 117 -9.80 -12.98 8.38
C SER A 117 -11.03 -12.23 8.92
N LYS A 118 -11.09 -10.91 8.78
CA LYS A 118 -12.21 -10.12 9.28
C LYS A 118 -13.39 -10.03 8.32
N ILE A 119 -13.15 -10.20 7.03
CA ILE A 119 -14.21 -10.10 6.03
C ILE A 119 -14.66 -11.46 5.51
N ALA A 120 -13.93 -12.50 5.79
CA ALA A 120 -14.26 -13.87 5.35
C ALA A 120 -15.44 -14.45 6.10
#